data_4ef597a0c8dae3a6930437080c635961
#
_entry.id   4ef597a0c8dae3a6930437080c635961
#
_cell.length_a   1.000
_cell.length_b   1.000
_cell.length_c   1.000
_cell.angle_alpha   90.00
_cell.angle_beta   90.00
_cell.angle_gamma   90.00
#
_symmetry.space_group_name_H-M   'P 1'
#
loop_
_entity.id
_entity.type
_entity.pdbx_description
1 polymer ?
#
loop_
_entity_poly.entity_id
_entity_poly.type
_entity_poly.pdbx_seq_one_letter_code
_entity_poly.pdbx_strand_id
1 'polypeptide(L)'
;MKIIEEETQVNQDNKYPWEKFDFTVMSYNILSQDLLEDNSHLYKHCQGHILTWNYRFPNILAEIKQLDADVLCLQEVQENQYGTQIKPSLEALGYHCEYKMRTGRKPDGCATCFKTSKFKLLSSNPVEFFRHNIPLLDRDNVGLVLLLQPRFYCKTTTAICVANTHLLYNPRRGDIKLTQLAMLLAEITNVAIREDGHFCPLVICGDFNSVPHSPLYNFLREGKLNYEGLAIGKVSGQERSPRGNRILTIPIWPRSLGISQDCVYEEQEKQREKEKEKEEIEEEIAKNSEEVIVVAKRLPTDLHHSFQLSSVYSHYFPESGIPEVTTCHSRSAVTVDYIFYSATKDSRTKESGAGYVFDGGLTLLGRLSLVSEQDLWAVNGLPNKTNSSDHLPLLAMFRLEE
;
A
#
# COMPACT_ATOMS: atom_id res chain seq x y z
N MET A 1 -4.02 -19.88 10.52
CA MET A 1 -3.47 -18.65 11.12
C MET A 1 -2.52 -19.07 12.23
N LYS A 2 -1.22 -18.91 12.06
CA LYS A 2 -0.27 -19.04 13.17
C LYS A 2 -0.29 -17.71 13.92
N ILE A 3 -0.83 -17.71 15.12
CA ILE A 3 -0.76 -16.57 16.05
C ILE A 3 0.62 -16.67 16.69
N ILE A 4 1.42 -15.61 16.58
CA ILE A 4 2.65 -15.49 17.35
C ILE A 4 2.21 -14.93 18.70
N GLU A 5 1.99 -15.79 19.68
CA GLU A 5 1.80 -15.39 21.07
C GLU A 5 3.18 -15.06 21.66
N GLU A 6 3.50 -13.78 21.77
CA GLU A 6 4.53 -13.34 22.72
C GLU A 6 3.89 -13.32 24.11
N GLU A 7 4.39 -14.18 25.00
CA GLU A 7 4.05 -14.17 26.42
C GLU A 7 4.52 -12.84 27.06
N THR A 8 3.65 -11.86 27.09
CA THR A 8 3.84 -10.68 27.94
C THR A 8 3.48 -11.03 29.37
N GLN A 9 4.47 -11.03 30.25
CA GLN A 9 4.27 -11.09 31.70
C GLN A 9 3.29 -9.99 32.13
N VAL A 10 2.16 -10.41 32.68
CA VAL A 10 1.13 -9.53 33.22
C VAL A 10 1.66 -8.88 34.49
N ASN A 11 2.06 -7.62 34.41
CA ASN A 11 2.20 -6.78 35.59
C ASN A 11 0.81 -6.37 36.09
N GLN A 12 0.44 -6.90 37.26
CA GLN A 12 -0.81 -6.59 37.99
C GLN A 12 -0.72 -5.22 38.68
N ASP A 13 -0.72 -4.12 37.93
CA ASP A 13 -0.98 -2.78 38.51
C ASP A 13 -1.40 -1.81 37.39
N ASN A 14 -2.62 -1.93 36.89
CA ASN A 14 -3.25 -0.81 36.16
C ASN A 14 -4.78 -0.78 36.40
N LYS A 15 -5.20 0.25 37.10
CA LYS A 15 -6.55 0.52 37.58
C LYS A 15 -7.52 1.04 36.49
N TYR A 16 -7.13 1.07 35.22
CA TYR A 16 -7.96 1.38 34.07
C TYR A 16 -7.67 0.38 32.95
N PRO A 17 -8.60 -0.50 32.57
CA PRO A 17 -8.41 -1.31 31.37
C PRO A 17 -8.47 -0.35 30.18
N TRP A 18 -7.32 -0.07 29.56
CA TRP A 18 -7.24 0.56 28.24
C TRP A 18 -7.97 -0.38 27.30
N GLU A 19 -9.07 0.09 26.74
CA GLU A 19 -9.82 -0.74 25.81
C GLU A 19 -8.99 -0.82 24.52
N LYS A 20 -8.51 -2.02 24.19
CA LYS A 20 -7.70 -2.32 23.03
C LYS A 20 -8.61 -2.53 21.82
N PHE A 21 -8.35 -1.85 20.73
CA PHE A 21 -9.08 -2.02 19.49
C PHE A 21 -8.30 -2.89 18.52
N ASP A 22 -8.69 -4.15 18.39
CA ASP A 22 -8.09 -5.10 17.45
C ASP A 22 -8.93 -5.17 16.17
N PHE A 23 -8.23 -5.13 15.00
CA PHE A 23 -8.87 -5.23 13.71
C PHE A 23 -7.98 -5.96 12.70
N THR A 24 -8.59 -6.48 11.65
CA THR A 24 -7.91 -7.23 10.60
C THR A 24 -8.04 -6.52 9.26
N VAL A 25 -6.94 -6.55 8.49
CA VAL A 25 -6.87 -5.97 7.14
C VAL A 25 -6.44 -7.06 6.16
N MET A 26 -7.18 -7.19 5.06
CA MET A 26 -6.90 -8.08 3.95
C MET A 26 -6.55 -7.25 2.71
N SER A 27 -5.49 -7.62 2.00
CA SER A 27 -5.18 -7.12 0.66
C SER A 27 -5.25 -8.29 -0.33
N TYR A 28 -6.04 -8.13 -1.40
CA TYR A 28 -6.26 -9.23 -2.33
C TYR A 28 -6.51 -8.73 -3.76
N ASN A 29 -5.60 -9.02 -4.67
CA ASN A 29 -5.85 -8.92 -6.10
C ASN A 29 -6.71 -10.12 -6.53
N ILE A 30 -7.97 -9.87 -6.90
CA ILE A 30 -8.95 -10.94 -7.18
C ILE A 30 -8.95 -11.42 -8.63
N LEU A 31 -8.07 -10.91 -9.45
CA LEU A 31 -7.92 -11.19 -10.89
C LEU A 31 -9.17 -10.85 -11.68
N SER A 32 -9.19 -9.74 -12.38
CA SER A 32 -10.26 -9.35 -13.29
C SER A 32 -10.48 -10.40 -14.38
N GLN A 33 -11.74 -10.71 -14.70
CA GLN A 33 -12.06 -11.70 -15.73
C GLN A 33 -11.58 -11.28 -17.12
N ASP A 34 -11.76 -10.00 -17.48
CA ASP A 34 -11.29 -9.48 -18.77
C ASP A 34 -9.76 -9.53 -18.87
N LEU A 35 -9.04 -9.19 -17.77
CA LEU A 35 -7.57 -9.28 -17.76
C LEU A 35 -7.08 -10.73 -17.83
N LEU A 36 -7.77 -11.66 -17.18
CA LEU A 36 -7.48 -13.10 -17.28
C LEU A 36 -7.63 -13.57 -18.74
N GLU A 37 -8.71 -13.18 -19.42
CA GLU A 37 -8.99 -13.56 -20.80
C GLU A 37 -7.96 -12.95 -21.78
N ASP A 38 -7.66 -11.66 -21.62
CA ASP A 38 -6.62 -10.95 -22.39
C ASP A 38 -5.23 -11.58 -22.24
N ASN A 39 -4.95 -12.16 -21.06
CA ASN A 39 -3.69 -12.79 -20.70
C ASN A 39 -3.79 -14.32 -20.57
N SER A 40 -4.75 -14.96 -21.22
CA SER A 40 -5.03 -16.41 -21.13
C SER A 40 -3.80 -17.30 -21.35
N HIS A 41 -2.80 -16.80 -22.06
CA HIS A 41 -1.53 -17.48 -22.27
C HIS A 41 -0.72 -17.73 -20.98
N LEU A 42 -0.99 -17.00 -19.88
CA LEU A 42 -0.38 -17.19 -18.58
C LEU A 42 -0.99 -18.36 -17.80
N TYR A 43 -2.19 -18.78 -18.15
CA TYR A 43 -3.01 -19.73 -17.41
C TYR A 43 -3.21 -21.07 -18.13
N LYS A 44 -2.32 -21.40 -19.08
CA LYS A 44 -2.39 -22.67 -19.86
C LYS A 44 -2.26 -23.94 -19.01
N HIS A 45 -1.71 -23.83 -17.81
CA HIS A 45 -1.62 -24.91 -16.83
C HIS A 45 -2.94 -25.16 -16.10
N CYS A 46 -3.89 -24.24 -16.18
CA CYS A 46 -5.17 -24.32 -15.50
C CYS A 46 -6.22 -25.02 -16.36
N GLN A 47 -7.16 -25.69 -15.71
CA GLN A 47 -8.33 -26.26 -16.38
C GLN A 47 -9.30 -25.12 -16.75
N GLY A 48 -9.77 -25.05 -18.01
CA GLY A 48 -10.56 -23.91 -18.51
C GLY A 48 -11.82 -23.60 -17.69
N HIS A 49 -12.49 -24.60 -17.11
CA HIS A 49 -13.72 -24.37 -16.34
C HIS A 49 -13.46 -23.60 -15.02
N ILE A 50 -12.28 -23.80 -14.38
CA ILE A 50 -11.95 -23.09 -13.13
C ILE A 50 -11.57 -21.62 -13.38
N LEU A 51 -11.31 -21.22 -14.62
CA LEU A 51 -10.97 -19.86 -15.00
C LEU A 51 -12.20 -18.98 -15.26
N THR A 52 -13.39 -19.55 -15.30
CA THR A 52 -14.62 -18.79 -15.53
C THR A 52 -15.04 -18.03 -14.28
N TRP A 53 -15.60 -16.83 -14.45
CA TRP A 53 -16.07 -16.03 -13.32
C TRP A 53 -17.12 -16.75 -12.45
N ASN A 54 -18.01 -17.52 -13.09
CA ASN A 54 -19.02 -18.31 -12.37
C ASN A 54 -18.42 -19.36 -11.42
N TYR A 55 -17.22 -19.85 -11.71
CA TYR A 55 -16.47 -20.74 -10.81
C TYR A 55 -15.67 -19.94 -9.80
N ARG A 56 -15.01 -18.88 -10.24
CA ARG A 56 -14.05 -18.11 -9.43
C ARG A 56 -14.72 -17.30 -8.33
N PHE A 57 -15.80 -16.59 -8.64
CA PHE A 57 -16.44 -15.69 -7.68
C PHE A 57 -16.96 -16.38 -6.42
N PRO A 58 -17.70 -17.53 -6.49
CA PRO A 58 -18.09 -18.25 -5.27
C PRO A 58 -16.91 -18.63 -4.37
N ASN A 59 -15.78 -19.04 -4.96
CA ASN A 59 -14.58 -19.40 -4.20
C ASN A 59 -13.92 -18.15 -3.56
N ILE A 60 -13.76 -17.06 -4.30
CA ILE A 60 -13.25 -15.78 -3.77
C ILE A 60 -14.13 -15.29 -2.61
N LEU A 61 -15.44 -15.34 -2.77
CA LEU A 61 -16.39 -14.94 -1.73
C LEU A 61 -16.32 -15.87 -0.50
N ALA A 62 -16.13 -17.18 -0.72
CA ALA A 62 -15.96 -18.14 0.37
C ALA A 62 -14.66 -17.88 1.15
N GLU A 63 -13.57 -17.55 0.46
CA GLU A 63 -12.29 -17.20 1.06
C GLU A 63 -12.40 -15.89 1.88
N ILE A 64 -13.04 -14.85 1.34
CA ILE A 64 -13.32 -13.61 2.07
C ILE A 64 -14.15 -13.87 3.33
N LYS A 65 -15.19 -14.70 3.23
CA LYS A 65 -16.02 -15.10 4.38
C LYS A 65 -15.24 -15.88 5.44
N GLN A 66 -14.35 -16.77 5.01
CA GLN A 66 -13.57 -17.59 5.92
C GLN A 66 -12.51 -16.77 6.67
N LEU A 67 -11.88 -15.81 6.00
CA LEU A 67 -10.87 -14.94 6.59
C LEU A 67 -11.49 -13.80 7.40
N ASP A 68 -12.73 -13.41 7.11
CA ASP A 68 -13.58 -12.49 7.84
C ASP A 68 -12.91 -11.19 8.28
N ALA A 69 -12.07 -10.61 7.39
CA ALA A 69 -11.33 -9.40 7.68
C ALA A 69 -12.25 -8.20 7.91
N ASP A 70 -11.82 -7.28 8.78
CA ASP A 70 -12.59 -6.08 9.11
C ASP A 70 -12.48 -4.99 8.03
N VAL A 71 -11.34 -4.97 7.31
CA VAL A 71 -11.09 -4.11 6.15
C VAL A 71 -10.57 -4.97 4.99
N LEU A 72 -11.15 -4.78 3.81
CA LEU A 72 -10.76 -5.44 2.56
C LEU A 72 -10.21 -4.40 1.58
N CYS A 73 -9.00 -4.58 1.12
CA CYS A 73 -8.37 -3.83 0.03
C CYS A 73 -8.26 -4.72 -1.19
N LEU A 74 -9.20 -4.59 -2.13
CA LEU A 74 -9.29 -5.46 -3.31
C LEU A 74 -8.75 -4.73 -4.54
N GLN A 75 -7.99 -5.44 -5.38
CA GLN A 75 -7.49 -4.96 -6.67
C GLN A 75 -8.07 -5.81 -7.80
N GLU A 76 -8.01 -5.28 -9.02
CA GLU A 76 -8.60 -5.90 -10.22
C GLU A 76 -10.10 -6.21 -10.10
N VAL A 77 -10.82 -5.35 -9.40
CA VAL A 77 -12.26 -5.48 -9.22
C VAL A 77 -12.95 -4.95 -10.47
N GLN A 78 -13.56 -5.85 -11.26
CA GLN A 78 -14.21 -5.49 -12.51
C GLN A 78 -15.56 -4.82 -12.27
N GLU A 79 -15.82 -3.69 -12.92
CA GLU A 79 -16.93 -2.76 -12.64
C GLU A 79 -18.30 -3.42 -12.72
N ASN A 80 -18.59 -4.17 -13.79
CA ASN A 80 -19.87 -4.85 -13.95
C ASN A 80 -20.09 -5.95 -12.89
N GLN A 81 -19.03 -6.68 -12.52
CA GLN A 81 -19.07 -7.69 -11.46
C GLN A 81 -19.17 -7.05 -10.07
N TYR A 82 -18.50 -5.90 -9.88
CA TYR A 82 -18.61 -5.13 -8.65
C TYR A 82 -20.06 -4.72 -8.37
N GLY A 83 -20.72 -4.07 -9.32
CA GLY A 83 -22.08 -3.56 -9.14
C GLY A 83 -23.13 -4.66 -8.99
N THR A 84 -22.96 -5.78 -9.69
CA THR A 84 -24.00 -6.84 -9.76
C THR A 84 -23.81 -7.97 -8.74
N GLN A 85 -22.59 -8.24 -8.30
CA GLN A 85 -22.29 -9.41 -7.47
C GLN A 85 -21.42 -9.10 -6.25
N ILE A 86 -20.26 -8.44 -6.43
CA ILE A 86 -19.29 -8.28 -5.35
C ILE A 86 -19.85 -7.37 -4.26
N LYS A 87 -20.23 -6.13 -4.60
CA LYS A 87 -20.77 -5.17 -3.66
C LYS A 87 -22.01 -5.69 -2.93
N PRO A 88 -23.07 -6.20 -3.60
CA PRO A 88 -24.24 -6.74 -2.89
C PRO A 88 -23.89 -7.89 -1.93
N SER A 89 -22.93 -8.76 -2.33
CA SER A 89 -22.52 -9.88 -1.49
C SER A 89 -21.75 -9.42 -0.25
N LEU A 90 -20.89 -8.39 -0.36
CA LEU A 90 -20.15 -7.83 0.76
C LEU A 90 -21.06 -6.99 1.67
N GLU A 91 -21.99 -6.22 1.10
CA GLU A 91 -23.01 -5.50 1.90
C GLU A 91 -23.86 -6.45 2.73
N ALA A 92 -24.24 -7.61 2.17
CA ALA A 92 -24.95 -8.66 2.90
C ALA A 92 -24.12 -9.27 4.07
N LEU A 93 -22.78 -9.11 4.03
CA LEU A 93 -21.86 -9.50 5.11
C LEU A 93 -21.57 -8.34 6.09
N GLY A 94 -22.23 -7.21 5.95
CA GLY A 94 -22.09 -6.04 6.82
C GLY A 94 -20.97 -5.07 6.44
N TYR A 95 -20.41 -5.18 5.23
CA TYR A 95 -19.42 -4.23 4.74
C TYR A 95 -20.08 -3.00 4.12
N HIS A 96 -19.44 -1.85 4.29
CA HIS A 96 -19.59 -0.69 3.40
C HIS A 96 -18.46 -0.72 2.38
N CYS A 97 -18.77 -0.43 1.11
CA CYS A 97 -17.82 -0.58 0.01
C CYS A 97 -17.64 0.73 -0.76
N GLU A 98 -16.39 1.20 -0.81
CA GLU A 98 -15.94 2.28 -1.67
C GLU A 98 -15.20 1.70 -2.87
N TYR A 99 -15.37 2.29 -4.05
CA TYR A 99 -14.81 1.77 -5.30
C TYR A 99 -14.31 2.89 -6.20
N LYS A 100 -13.15 2.68 -6.79
CA LYS A 100 -12.60 3.55 -7.82
C LYS A 100 -12.23 2.72 -9.05
N MET A 101 -12.99 2.88 -10.13
CA MET A 101 -12.67 2.31 -11.44
C MET A 101 -11.47 3.04 -12.04
N ARG A 102 -10.62 2.32 -12.76
CA ARG A 102 -9.53 2.89 -13.57
C ARG A 102 -10.10 3.84 -14.61
N THR A 103 -9.30 4.82 -14.99
CA THR A 103 -9.67 5.78 -16.05
C THR A 103 -9.68 5.13 -17.44
N GLY A 104 -10.11 5.89 -18.44
CA GLY A 104 -10.14 5.43 -19.81
C GLY A 104 -11.16 4.31 -20.07
N ARG A 105 -10.74 3.25 -20.75
CA ARG A 105 -11.60 2.10 -21.12
C ARG A 105 -11.27 0.83 -20.32
N LYS A 106 -10.62 0.97 -19.18
CA LYS A 106 -10.26 -0.17 -18.34
C LYS A 106 -11.44 -0.57 -17.47
N PRO A 107 -11.85 -1.85 -17.47
CA PRO A 107 -13.08 -2.28 -16.81
C PRO A 107 -12.90 -2.56 -15.32
N ASP A 108 -11.67 -2.59 -14.82
CA ASP A 108 -11.33 -2.94 -13.45
C ASP A 108 -10.92 -1.72 -12.59
N GLY A 109 -10.81 -1.92 -11.31
CA GLY A 109 -10.40 -0.88 -10.37
C GLY A 109 -10.03 -1.44 -9.01
N CYS A 110 -9.97 -0.54 -8.02
CA CYS A 110 -9.72 -0.85 -6.62
C CYS A 110 -10.99 -0.66 -5.79
N ALA A 111 -11.28 -1.60 -4.89
CA ALA A 111 -12.33 -1.46 -3.90
C ALA A 111 -11.74 -1.56 -2.49
N THR A 112 -12.20 -0.70 -1.59
CA THR A 112 -11.88 -0.77 -0.16
C THR A 112 -13.19 -0.89 0.60
N CYS A 113 -13.38 -2.02 1.28
CA CYS A 113 -14.60 -2.32 2.00
C CYS A 113 -14.27 -2.52 3.49
N PHE A 114 -15.15 -2.08 4.37
CA PHE A 114 -14.94 -2.21 5.82
C PHE A 114 -16.23 -2.56 6.54
N LYS A 115 -16.13 -3.29 7.63
CA LYS A 115 -17.28 -3.66 8.48
C LYS A 115 -17.84 -2.42 9.15
N THR A 116 -19.12 -2.14 8.89
CA THR A 116 -19.85 -0.99 9.49
C THR A 116 -20.01 -1.11 10.99
N SER A 117 -19.93 -2.31 11.53
CA SER A 117 -19.94 -2.56 12.98
C SER A 117 -18.66 -2.09 13.67
N LYS A 118 -17.52 -2.06 12.95
CA LYS A 118 -16.21 -1.68 13.50
C LYS A 118 -15.75 -0.28 13.12
N PHE A 119 -16.15 0.21 11.95
CA PHE A 119 -15.65 1.48 11.42
C PHE A 119 -16.77 2.40 10.93
N LYS A 120 -16.49 3.70 10.99
CA LYS A 120 -17.25 4.76 10.34
C LYS A 120 -16.34 5.42 9.30
N LEU A 121 -16.85 5.67 8.11
CA LEU A 121 -16.16 6.45 7.09
C LEU A 121 -16.16 7.92 7.47
N LEU A 122 -14.99 8.55 7.49
CA LEU A 122 -14.84 10.01 7.63
C LEU A 122 -14.62 10.67 6.28
N SER A 123 -13.74 10.10 5.42
CA SER A 123 -13.56 10.57 4.06
C SER A 123 -13.18 9.43 3.11
N SER A 124 -13.52 9.59 1.83
CA SER A 124 -13.17 8.70 0.72
C SER A 124 -12.55 9.53 -0.39
N ASN A 125 -11.28 9.26 -0.69
CA ASN A 125 -10.45 10.08 -1.57
C ASN A 125 -9.89 9.19 -2.69
N PRO A 126 -10.56 9.13 -3.85
CA PRO A 126 -10.06 8.40 -5.01
C PRO A 126 -8.90 9.15 -5.66
N VAL A 127 -7.86 8.40 -6.04
CA VAL A 127 -6.66 8.94 -6.70
C VAL A 127 -6.59 8.41 -8.13
N GLU A 128 -6.75 9.29 -9.09
CA GLU A 128 -6.50 8.97 -10.50
C GLU A 128 -5.05 9.31 -10.83
N PHE A 129 -4.29 8.34 -11.36
CA PHE A 129 -2.91 8.62 -11.74
C PHE A 129 -2.79 9.19 -13.15
N PHE A 130 -3.79 8.96 -13.99
CA PHE A 130 -3.81 9.53 -15.34
C PHE A 130 -3.80 11.07 -15.30
N ARG A 131 -2.94 11.70 -16.14
CA ARG A 131 -2.89 13.15 -16.33
C ARG A 131 -2.78 13.47 -17.83
N HIS A 132 -3.79 14.12 -18.35
CA HIS A 132 -3.95 14.36 -19.79
C HIS A 132 -2.77 15.07 -20.44
N ASN A 133 -2.17 16.01 -19.71
CA ASN A 133 -1.09 16.87 -20.22
C ASN A 133 0.31 16.41 -19.80
N ILE A 134 0.44 15.24 -19.17
CA ILE A 134 1.72 14.69 -18.71
C ILE A 134 1.93 13.32 -19.35
N PRO A 135 2.77 13.23 -20.43
CA PRO A 135 2.99 11.98 -21.16
C PRO A 135 3.51 10.82 -20.29
N LEU A 136 4.20 11.15 -19.19
CA LEU A 136 4.64 10.18 -18.19
C LEU A 136 3.43 9.48 -17.53
N LEU A 137 2.29 10.15 -17.40
CA LEU A 137 1.11 9.71 -16.67
C LEU A 137 -0.06 9.35 -17.60
N ASP A 138 0.23 8.78 -18.77
CA ASP A 138 -0.76 8.27 -19.72
C ASP A 138 -1.23 6.83 -19.39
N ARG A 139 -1.35 6.52 -18.09
CA ARG A 139 -1.75 5.19 -17.59
C ARG A 139 -2.90 5.30 -16.61
N ASP A 140 -3.88 4.44 -16.81
CA ASP A 140 -5.21 4.48 -16.18
C ASP A 140 -5.26 3.90 -14.76
N ASN A 141 -4.13 3.62 -14.12
CA ASN A 141 -4.09 3.09 -12.77
C ASN A 141 -4.67 4.07 -11.75
N VAL A 142 -5.13 3.54 -10.62
CA VAL A 142 -5.81 4.31 -9.57
C VAL A 142 -5.38 3.87 -8.19
N GLY A 143 -5.65 4.72 -7.21
CA GLY A 143 -5.64 4.42 -5.79
C GLY A 143 -6.92 4.89 -5.12
N LEU A 144 -7.11 4.47 -3.88
CA LEU A 144 -8.24 4.86 -3.03
C LEU A 144 -7.73 5.03 -1.61
N VAL A 145 -7.92 6.20 -1.03
CA VAL A 145 -7.49 6.53 0.34
C VAL A 145 -8.71 6.82 1.19
N LEU A 146 -8.93 6.03 2.23
CA LEU A 146 -10.03 6.18 3.16
C LEU A 146 -9.53 6.63 4.53
N LEU A 147 -10.26 7.54 5.18
CA LEU A 147 -10.09 7.84 6.58
C LEU A 147 -11.22 7.17 7.36
N LEU A 148 -10.87 6.20 8.21
CA LEU A 148 -11.81 5.38 8.96
C LEU A 148 -11.70 5.68 10.45
N GLN A 149 -12.83 5.93 11.09
CA GLN A 149 -12.91 6.09 12.54
C GLN A 149 -13.37 4.77 13.18
N PRO A 150 -12.58 4.17 14.11
CA PRO A 150 -13.04 3.03 14.90
C PRO A 150 -14.33 3.35 15.65
N ARG A 151 -15.28 2.42 15.64
CA ARG A 151 -16.50 2.49 16.47
C ARG A 151 -16.21 1.87 17.82
N PHE A 152 -15.66 2.67 18.69
CA PHE A 152 -15.19 2.25 19.97
C PHE A 152 -15.78 3.14 21.07
N TYR A 153 -16.03 2.61 22.26
CA TYR A 153 -16.65 3.36 23.36
C TYR A 153 -15.71 4.35 24.05
N CYS A 154 -14.50 4.50 23.57
CA CYS A 154 -13.54 5.45 24.15
C CYS A 154 -13.65 6.87 23.54
N LYS A 155 -13.22 7.85 24.31
CA LYS A 155 -13.33 9.29 23.96
C LYS A 155 -12.38 9.73 22.85
N THR A 156 -11.61 8.82 22.25
CA THR A 156 -10.58 9.19 21.28
C THR A 156 -11.15 9.37 19.88
N THR A 157 -10.66 10.39 19.26
CA THR A 157 -10.96 10.77 17.87
C THR A 157 -9.98 10.16 16.87
N THR A 158 -9.19 9.17 17.29
CA THR A 158 -8.13 8.59 16.46
C THR A 158 -8.72 7.89 15.25
N ALA A 159 -8.44 8.41 14.09
CA ALA A 159 -8.79 7.79 12.82
C ALA A 159 -7.62 6.92 12.32
N ILE A 160 -7.90 6.00 11.40
CA ILE A 160 -6.91 5.18 10.69
C ILE A 160 -7.03 5.52 9.21
N CYS A 161 -5.92 5.87 8.57
CA CYS A 161 -5.87 6.05 7.13
C CYS A 161 -5.55 4.72 6.45
N VAL A 162 -6.42 4.27 5.56
CA VAL A 162 -6.26 3.05 4.77
C VAL A 162 -6.15 3.42 3.30
N ALA A 163 -5.02 3.10 2.67
CA ALA A 163 -4.80 3.30 1.25
C ALA A 163 -4.74 1.96 0.52
N ASN A 164 -5.35 1.91 -0.66
CA ASN A 164 -5.37 0.77 -1.55
C ASN A 164 -4.97 1.21 -2.96
N THR A 165 -4.10 0.47 -3.63
CA THR A 165 -3.67 0.79 -4.99
C THR A 165 -3.32 -0.44 -5.80
N HIS A 166 -3.34 -0.28 -7.13
CA HIS A 166 -2.72 -1.21 -8.07
C HIS A 166 -1.86 -0.40 -9.04
N LEU A 167 -0.53 -0.44 -8.84
CA LEU A 167 0.42 0.31 -9.68
C LEU A 167 0.58 -0.34 -11.05
N LEU A 168 1.17 0.41 -11.99
CA LEU A 168 1.40 -0.07 -13.35
C LEU A 168 2.13 -1.42 -13.38
N TYR A 169 1.60 -2.37 -14.15
CA TYR A 169 2.20 -3.70 -14.33
C TYR A 169 3.58 -3.64 -15.03
N ASN A 170 3.74 -2.84 -16.10
CA ASN A 170 4.91 -2.89 -16.97
C ASN A 170 6.25 -2.74 -16.19
N PRO A 171 7.09 -3.81 -16.14
CA PRO A 171 8.33 -3.80 -15.36
C PRO A 171 9.37 -2.78 -15.86
N ARG A 172 9.27 -2.36 -17.11
CA ARG A 172 10.21 -1.43 -17.75
C ARG A 172 9.90 0.04 -17.52
N ARG A 173 8.82 0.36 -16.81
CA ARG A 173 8.33 1.72 -16.57
C ARG A 173 8.35 2.07 -15.10
N GLY A 174 9.53 1.92 -14.49
CA GLY A 174 9.74 2.32 -13.10
C GLY A 174 9.56 3.83 -12.85
N ASP A 175 9.81 4.65 -13.88
CA ASP A 175 9.51 6.08 -13.88
C ASP A 175 8.03 6.35 -13.58
N ILE A 176 7.13 5.66 -14.25
CA ILE A 176 5.68 5.77 -14.01
C ILE A 176 5.30 5.25 -12.61
N LYS A 177 5.83 4.08 -12.22
CA LYS A 177 5.51 3.48 -10.91
C LYS A 177 5.91 4.40 -9.75
N LEU A 178 7.10 5.01 -9.79
CA LEU A 178 7.53 5.97 -8.78
C LEU A 178 6.64 7.22 -8.76
N THR A 179 6.25 7.72 -9.93
CA THR A 179 5.37 8.88 -10.01
C THR A 179 3.96 8.57 -9.50
N GLN A 180 3.39 7.40 -9.84
CA GLN A 180 2.11 6.95 -9.30
C GLN A 180 2.16 6.79 -7.77
N LEU A 181 3.26 6.23 -7.26
CA LEU A 181 3.48 6.11 -5.83
C LEU A 181 3.59 7.48 -5.14
N ALA A 182 4.34 8.43 -5.72
CA ALA A 182 4.45 9.78 -5.18
C ALA A 182 3.08 10.49 -5.11
N MET A 183 2.23 10.31 -6.13
CA MET A 183 0.86 10.82 -6.14
C MET A 183 0.00 10.21 -5.04
N LEU A 184 0.13 8.89 -4.82
CA LEU A 184 -0.58 8.21 -3.72
C LEU A 184 -0.11 8.71 -2.36
N LEU A 185 1.21 8.85 -2.15
CA LEU A 185 1.79 9.34 -0.91
C LEU A 185 1.39 10.80 -0.62
N ALA A 186 1.31 11.64 -1.65
CA ALA A 186 0.82 13.02 -1.51
C ALA A 186 -0.64 13.05 -1.03
N GLU A 187 -1.51 12.19 -1.57
CA GLU A 187 -2.89 12.10 -1.11
C GLU A 187 -3.00 11.50 0.28
N ILE A 188 -2.19 10.49 0.61
CA ILE A 188 -2.13 9.96 1.99
C ILE A 188 -1.71 11.06 2.96
N THR A 189 -0.71 11.87 2.62
CA THR A 189 -0.28 13.02 3.44
C THR A 189 -1.44 13.99 3.67
N ASN A 190 -2.18 14.32 2.61
CA ASN A 190 -3.32 15.23 2.68
C ASN A 190 -4.45 14.72 3.58
N VAL A 191 -4.71 13.41 3.53
CA VAL A 191 -5.83 12.77 4.26
C VAL A 191 -5.46 12.41 5.69
N ALA A 192 -4.22 11.97 5.91
CA ALA A 192 -3.80 11.40 7.19
C ALA A 192 -3.28 12.44 8.19
N ILE A 193 -2.99 13.67 7.74
CA ILE A 193 -2.49 14.71 8.64
C ILE A 193 -3.59 15.22 9.56
N ARG A 194 -3.26 15.33 10.85
CA ARG A 194 -4.16 15.87 11.88
C ARG A 194 -3.87 17.36 12.12
N GLU A 195 -4.77 18.02 12.83
CA GLU A 195 -4.62 19.44 13.19
C GLU A 195 -3.36 19.73 14.03
N ASP A 196 -2.87 18.75 14.78
CA ASP A 196 -1.64 18.83 15.56
C ASP A 196 -0.35 18.63 14.73
N GLY A 197 -0.46 18.47 13.41
CA GLY A 197 0.65 18.24 12.48
C GLY A 197 1.18 16.80 12.46
N HIS A 198 0.66 15.90 13.29
CA HIS A 198 1.01 14.48 13.28
C HIS A 198 0.13 13.69 12.32
N PHE A 199 0.62 12.54 11.86
CA PHE A 199 -0.18 11.63 11.05
C PHE A 199 -1.01 10.70 11.94
N CYS A 200 -2.23 10.39 11.48
CA CYS A 200 -2.95 9.25 12.03
C CYS A 200 -2.27 7.93 11.62
N PRO A 201 -2.54 6.81 12.31
CA PRO A 201 -2.04 5.50 11.92
C PRO A 201 -2.38 5.16 10.47
N LEU A 202 -1.41 4.56 9.75
CA LEU A 202 -1.51 4.25 8.32
C LEU A 202 -1.48 2.75 8.08
N VAL A 203 -2.32 2.30 7.13
CA VAL A 203 -2.21 0.98 6.50
C VAL A 203 -2.27 1.19 4.98
N ILE A 204 -1.24 0.76 4.25
CA ILE A 204 -1.13 0.91 2.81
C ILE A 204 -1.08 -0.49 2.18
N CYS A 205 -2.09 -0.81 1.39
CA CYS A 205 -2.27 -2.11 0.76
C CYS A 205 -2.21 -2.00 -0.76
N GLY A 206 -1.89 -3.10 -1.41
CA GLY A 206 -2.08 -3.21 -2.85
C GLY A 206 -1.10 -4.11 -3.57
N ASP A 207 -1.31 -4.19 -4.87
CA ASP A 207 -0.37 -4.73 -5.84
C ASP A 207 0.52 -3.60 -6.37
N PHE A 208 1.75 -3.57 -5.87
CA PHE A 208 2.74 -2.54 -6.26
C PHE A 208 3.51 -2.90 -7.52
N ASN A 209 3.29 -4.12 -8.06
CA ASN A 209 4.02 -4.59 -9.22
C ASN A 209 5.54 -4.37 -9.10
N SER A 210 6.09 -4.59 -7.92
CA SER A 210 7.51 -4.38 -7.57
C SER A 210 7.92 -5.42 -6.54
N VAL A 211 9.10 -5.99 -6.69
CA VAL A 211 9.57 -7.08 -5.81
C VAL A 211 10.20 -6.53 -4.52
N PRO A 212 10.32 -7.33 -3.46
CA PRO A 212 11.02 -6.96 -2.23
C PRO A 212 12.44 -6.49 -2.52
N HIS A 213 12.92 -5.54 -1.70
CA HIS A 213 14.26 -4.94 -1.82
C HIS A 213 14.54 -4.19 -3.13
N SER A 214 13.55 -4.02 -4.00
CA SER A 214 13.68 -3.11 -5.14
C SER A 214 13.77 -1.65 -4.69
N PRO A 215 14.33 -0.74 -5.50
CA PRO A 215 14.36 0.68 -5.17
C PRO A 215 13.01 1.26 -4.79
N LEU A 216 11.91 0.87 -5.44
CA LEU A 216 10.56 1.31 -5.09
C LEU A 216 10.12 0.78 -3.72
N TYR A 217 10.35 -0.50 -3.43
CA TYR A 217 10.05 -1.10 -2.14
C TYR A 217 10.85 -0.44 -1.01
N ASN A 218 12.16 -0.22 -1.24
CA ASN A 218 13.02 0.42 -0.27
C ASN A 218 12.62 1.87 -0.03
N PHE A 219 12.20 2.60 -1.07
CA PHE A 219 11.66 3.94 -0.92
C PHE A 219 10.49 3.98 0.06
N LEU A 220 9.49 3.08 -0.10
CA LEU A 220 8.37 2.98 0.85
C LEU A 220 8.81 2.71 2.29
N ARG A 221 9.83 1.87 2.49
CA ARG A 221 10.28 1.48 3.83
C ARG A 221 11.21 2.49 4.50
N GLU A 222 12.06 3.15 3.70
CA GLU A 222 13.14 3.98 4.22
C GLU A 222 12.80 5.47 4.18
N GLY A 223 11.71 5.83 3.49
CA GLY A 223 11.28 7.21 3.33
C GLY A 223 12.19 8.04 2.43
N LYS A 224 13.22 7.43 1.83
CA LYS A 224 14.20 8.12 0.99
C LYS A 224 14.67 7.25 -0.16
N LEU A 225 14.84 7.87 -1.34
CA LEU A 225 15.45 7.26 -2.52
C LEU A 225 16.31 8.27 -3.27
N ASN A 226 17.63 8.02 -3.32
CA ASN A 226 18.47 8.69 -4.30
C ASN A 226 18.32 8.00 -5.65
N TYR A 227 17.87 8.73 -6.68
CA TYR A 227 17.58 8.17 -8.00
C TYR A 227 18.56 8.65 -9.09
N GLU A 228 19.62 9.37 -8.73
CA GLU A 228 20.64 9.80 -9.69
C GLU A 228 21.29 8.58 -10.37
N GLY A 229 21.21 8.54 -11.70
CA GLY A 229 21.74 7.42 -12.47
C GLY A 229 20.99 6.09 -12.35
N LEU A 230 19.87 6.04 -11.63
CA LEU A 230 19.08 4.82 -11.49
C LEU A 230 18.40 4.46 -12.82
N ALA A 231 18.65 3.24 -13.29
CA ALA A 231 18.01 2.74 -14.51
C ALA A 231 16.51 2.50 -14.28
N ILE A 232 15.68 3.01 -15.21
CA ILE A 232 14.21 2.91 -15.14
C ILE A 232 13.74 1.45 -14.96
N GLY A 233 14.32 0.49 -15.67
CA GLY A 233 13.98 -0.93 -15.59
C GLY A 233 14.40 -1.61 -14.28
N LYS A 234 15.25 -0.97 -13.46
CA LYS A 234 15.66 -1.53 -12.15
C LYS A 234 14.72 -1.13 -10.99
N VAL A 235 13.92 -0.09 -11.19
CA VAL A 235 13.09 0.50 -10.12
C VAL A 235 12.18 -0.52 -9.43
N SER A 236 11.50 -1.37 -10.19
CA SER A 236 10.58 -2.38 -9.64
C SER A 236 11.24 -3.72 -9.31
N GLY A 237 12.51 -3.92 -9.74
CA GLY A 237 13.21 -5.19 -9.55
C GLY A 237 12.68 -6.38 -10.37
N GLN A 238 11.60 -6.22 -11.13
CA GLN A 238 11.00 -7.30 -11.92
C GLN A 238 11.74 -7.59 -13.24
N GLU A 239 12.46 -6.63 -13.78
CA GLU A 239 13.22 -6.79 -15.02
C GLU A 239 14.59 -7.42 -14.72
N ARG A 240 14.76 -8.71 -15.02
CA ARG A 240 16.02 -9.44 -14.79
C ARG A 240 17.17 -8.99 -15.71
N SER A 241 16.85 -8.52 -16.90
CA SER A 241 17.82 -8.06 -17.91
C SER A 241 17.31 -6.80 -18.59
N PRO A 242 17.47 -5.62 -17.96
CA PRO A 242 16.98 -4.37 -18.53
C PRO A 242 17.63 -4.13 -19.90
N ARG A 243 16.81 -4.11 -20.95
CA ARG A 243 17.26 -3.75 -22.29
C ARG A 243 17.37 -2.24 -22.40
N GLY A 244 18.60 -1.73 -22.52
CA GLY A 244 18.91 -0.31 -22.66
C GLY A 244 19.21 0.39 -21.33
N ASN A 245 19.98 1.47 -21.40
CA ASN A 245 20.49 2.23 -20.26
C ASN A 245 19.66 3.50 -20.01
N ARG A 246 18.31 3.45 -20.20
CA ARG A 246 17.49 4.60 -19.86
C ARG A 246 17.49 4.81 -18.36
N ILE A 247 18.01 5.94 -17.92
CA ILE A 247 18.01 6.37 -16.53
C ILE A 247 16.81 7.27 -16.24
N LEU A 248 16.45 7.39 -14.98
CA LEU A 248 15.44 8.35 -14.53
C LEU A 248 15.89 9.77 -14.83
N THR A 249 14.97 10.61 -15.29
CA THR A 249 15.19 12.03 -15.49
C THR A 249 15.24 12.77 -14.16
N ILE A 250 15.88 13.92 -14.12
CA ILE A 250 15.93 14.82 -12.97
C ILE A 250 15.26 16.13 -13.35
N PRO A 251 14.09 16.46 -12.79
CA PRO A 251 13.24 15.64 -11.91
C PRO A 251 12.57 14.48 -12.68
N ILE A 252 12.01 13.49 -11.96
CA ILE A 252 11.33 12.35 -12.58
C ILE A 252 10.03 12.81 -13.27
N TRP A 253 9.29 13.71 -12.65
CA TRP A 253 8.04 14.28 -13.18
C TRP A 253 8.12 15.80 -13.32
N PRO A 254 7.33 16.40 -14.21
CA PRO A 254 7.32 17.85 -14.39
C PRO A 254 6.66 18.57 -13.22
N ARG A 255 7.07 19.80 -12.93
CA ARG A 255 6.47 20.66 -11.89
C ARG A 255 4.94 20.86 -12.06
N SER A 256 4.45 20.78 -13.30
CA SER A 256 3.01 20.88 -13.57
C SER A 256 2.18 19.77 -12.93
N LEU A 257 2.79 18.71 -12.38
CA LEU A 257 2.12 17.71 -11.57
C LEU A 257 1.66 18.27 -10.20
N GLY A 258 2.31 19.33 -9.71
CA GLY A 258 1.98 19.97 -8.43
C GLY A 258 2.34 19.15 -7.21
N ILE A 259 3.31 18.24 -7.34
CA ILE A 259 3.82 17.37 -6.26
C ILE A 259 5.32 17.57 -6.16
N SER A 260 5.81 17.89 -4.95
CA SER A 260 7.23 18.08 -4.66
C SER A 260 7.99 16.75 -4.58
N GLN A 261 9.32 16.84 -4.47
CA GLN A 261 10.17 15.66 -4.27
C GLN A 261 10.00 15.01 -2.87
N ASP A 262 9.29 15.70 -1.96
CA ASP A 262 8.89 15.15 -0.65
C ASP A 262 7.52 14.44 -0.69
N CYS A 263 7.01 14.19 -1.90
CA CYS A 263 5.74 13.51 -2.14
C CYS A 263 4.56 14.17 -1.39
N VAL A 264 4.51 15.51 -1.45
CA VAL A 264 3.42 16.34 -0.93
C VAL A 264 2.94 17.29 -2.00
N TYR A 265 1.70 17.80 -1.87
CA TYR A 265 1.19 18.82 -2.78
C TYR A 265 1.91 20.16 -2.54
N GLU A 266 2.44 20.79 -3.60
CA GLU A 266 3.23 22.03 -3.53
C GLU A 266 2.45 23.21 -2.90
N GLU A 267 1.14 23.25 -3.02
CA GLU A 267 0.31 24.28 -2.38
C GLU A 267 0.32 24.14 -0.84
N GLN A 268 0.30 22.91 -0.33
CA GLN A 268 0.37 22.65 1.10
C GLN A 268 1.76 22.93 1.66
N GLU A 269 2.82 22.63 0.92
CA GLU A 269 4.19 22.92 1.30
C GLU A 269 4.39 24.43 1.46
N LYS A 270 3.95 25.24 0.49
CA LYS A 270 4.01 26.71 0.56
C LYS A 270 3.20 27.32 1.73
N GLN A 271 2.10 26.69 2.13
CA GLN A 271 1.33 27.12 3.29
C GLN A 271 2.10 26.85 4.58
N ARG A 272 2.69 25.63 4.72
CA ARG A 272 3.50 25.26 5.89
C ARG A 272 4.78 26.09 6.02
N GLU A 273 5.44 26.40 4.90
CA GLU A 273 6.61 27.30 4.90
C GLU A 273 6.24 28.69 5.40
N LYS A 274 5.11 29.25 4.94
CA LYS A 274 4.62 30.56 5.41
C LYS A 274 4.20 30.57 6.88
N GLU A 275 3.70 29.44 7.39
CA GLU A 275 3.36 29.30 8.81
C GLU A 275 4.64 29.26 9.66
N LYS A 276 5.64 28.48 9.25
CA LYS A 276 6.97 28.42 9.89
C LYS A 276 7.70 29.76 9.82
N GLU A 277 7.71 30.42 8.67
CA GLU A 277 8.30 31.76 8.53
C GLU A 277 7.63 32.79 9.45
N LYS A 278 6.34 32.68 9.72
CA LYS A 278 5.66 33.53 10.69
C LYS A 278 6.08 33.23 12.13
N GLU A 279 6.20 31.95 12.49
CA GLU A 279 6.68 31.54 13.80
C GLU A 279 8.16 31.92 14.01
N GLU A 280 9.03 31.77 12.99
CA GLU A 280 10.42 32.18 13.02
C GLU A 280 10.59 33.69 13.04
N ILE A 281 9.75 34.48 12.34
CA ILE A 281 9.78 35.93 12.39
C ILE A 281 9.37 36.45 13.78
N GLU A 282 8.47 35.79 14.48
CA GLU A 282 8.15 36.12 15.88
C GLU A 282 9.33 35.84 16.82
N GLU A 283 10.20 34.85 16.52
CA GLU A 283 11.45 34.56 17.25
C GLU A 283 12.66 35.41 16.77
N GLU A 284 12.76 35.77 15.47
CA GLU A 284 13.90 36.49 14.86
C GLU A 284 13.87 38.02 15.00
N ILE A 285 12.79 38.61 15.47
CA ILE A 285 12.82 40.03 15.87
C ILE A 285 13.92 40.29 16.93
N ALA A 286 14.60 39.23 17.39
CA ALA A 286 15.70 39.24 18.36
C ALA A 286 17.13 39.12 17.78
N LYS A 287 17.38 38.84 16.50
CA LYS A 287 18.79 38.69 16.01
C LYS A 287 19.00 39.06 14.53
N ASN A 288 20.03 39.84 14.32
CA ASN A 288 20.54 40.52 13.10
C ASN A 288 20.98 39.61 11.93
N SER A 289 20.78 40.17 10.74
CA SER A 289 21.42 40.12 9.41
C SER A 289 22.69 39.31 9.18
N GLU A 290 22.66 38.43 8.13
CA GLU A 290 23.84 38.09 7.31
C GLU A 290 23.44 37.81 5.86
N GLU A 291 24.41 38.07 4.93
CA GLU A 291 24.23 38.12 3.48
C GLU A 291 23.86 36.76 2.85
N VAL A 292 22.90 36.79 1.91
CA VAL A 292 22.47 35.62 1.13
C VAL A 292 23.38 35.47 -0.10
N ILE A 293 24.26 34.49 -0.09
CA ILE A 293 24.98 34.01 -1.28
C ILE A 293 24.06 33.09 -2.08
N VAL A 294 23.60 33.52 -3.25
CA VAL A 294 22.83 32.68 -4.17
C VAL A 294 23.76 31.67 -4.83
N VAL A 295 23.87 30.48 -4.24
CA VAL A 295 24.46 29.32 -4.90
C VAL A 295 23.43 28.71 -5.84
N ALA A 296 23.79 28.47 -7.11
CA ALA A 296 22.93 27.76 -8.06
C ALA A 296 22.54 26.39 -7.47
N LYS A 297 21.30 26.26 -6.98
CA LYS A 297 20.79 25.01 -6.38
C LYS A 297 20.77 23.93 -7.45
N ARG A 298 21.61 22.90 -7.28
CA ARG A 298 21.50 21.64 -8.01
C ARG A 298 20.11 21.08 -7.77
N LEU A 299 19.40 20.63 -8.80
CA LEU A 299 18.09 19.99 -8.60
C LEU A 299 18.26 18.79 -7.68
N PRO A 300 17.40 18.62 -6.68
CA PRO A 300 17.50 17.50 -5.77
C PRO A 300 17.27 16.18 -6.53
N THR A 301 18.13 15.21 -6.25
CA THR A 301 18.09 13.86 -6.85
C THR A 301 17.53 12.83 -5.88
N ASP A 302 17.01 13.28 -4.76
CA ASP A 302 16.39 12.46 -3.72
C ASP A 302 14.88 12.64 -3.74
N LEU A 303 14.16 11.53 -3.63
CA LEU A 303 12.74 11.50 -3.25
C LEU A 303 12.65 11.23 -1.75
N HIS A 304 11.68 11.86 -1.11
CA HIS A 304 11.39 11.64 0.31
C HIS A 304 9.90 11.45 0.56
N HIS A 305 9.56 10.86 1.69
CA HIS A 305 8.27 10.94 2.33
C HIS A 305 8.44 10.82 3.85
N SER A 306 7.52 11.40 4.60
CA SER A 306 7.63 11.51 6.07
C SER A 306 7.10 10.28 6.82
N PHE A 307 6.56 9.28 6.12
CA PHE A 307 5.98 8.11 6.77
C PHE A 307 7.05 7.14 7.22
N GLN A 308 6.84 6.56 8.40
CA GLN A 308 7.64 5.47 8.92
C GLN A 308 6.87 4.17 8.75
N LEU A 309 7.23 3.37 7.74
CA LEU A 309 6.48 2.21 7.31
C LEU A 309 7.27 0.92 7.49
N SER A 310 6.60 -0.10 7.99
CA SER A 310 7.07 -1.48 7.99
C SER A 310 6.20 -2.36 7.11
N SER A 311 6.78 -3.41 6.53
CA SER A 311 6.00 -4.45 5.84
C SER A 311 5.55 -5.51 6.84
N VAL A 312 4.29 -5.95 6.71
CA VAL A 312 3.74 -7.07 7.50
C VAL A 312 4.51 -8.38 7.24
N TYR A 313 5.01 -8.55 6.02
CA TYR A 313 5.70 -9.76 5.59
C TYR A 313 7.20 -9.56 5.50
N SER A 314 7.96 -10.57 5.93
CA SER A 314 9.43 -10.60 5.88
C SER A 314 9.95 -10.94 4.49
N HIS A 315 9.09 -11.48 3.60
CA HIS A 315 9.36 -11.90 2.23
C HIS A 315 10.24 -13.15 2.09
N TYR A 316 10.69 -13.70 3.18
CA TYR A 316 11.47 -14.93 3.25
C TYR A 316 11.04 -15.72 4.48
N PHE A 317 11.01 -17.03 4.34
CA PHE A 317 10.84 -17.92 5.48
C PHE A 317 12.09 -17.85 6.36
N PRO A 318 11.98 -17.51 7.66
CA PRO A 318 13.14 -17.27 8.52
C PRO A 318 14.08 -18.49 8.63
N GLU A 319 13.52 -19.70 8.65
CA GLU A 319 14.28 -20.94 8.86
C GLU A 319 15.03 -21.40 7.59
N SER A 320 14.47 -21.15 6.40
CA SER A 320 15.00 -21.67 5.15
C SER A 320 15.60 -20.63 4.22
N GLY A 321 15.28 -19.34 4.43
CA GLY A 321 15.64 -18.26 3.51
C GLY A 321 14.95 -18.34 2.14
N ILE A 322 13.97 -19.26 1.98
CA ILE A 322 13.19 -19.40 0.73
C ILE A 322 12.25 -18.19 0.61
N PRO A 323 12.11 -17.59 -0.59
CA PRO A 323 11.18 -16.49 -0.79
C PRO A 323 9.71 -16.88 -0.54
N GLU A 324 8.98 -16.03 0.18
CA GLU A 324 7.51 -16.01 0.17
C GLU A 324 7.04 -15.48 -1.19
N VAL A 325 5.91 -15.95 -1.68
CA VAL A 325 5.32 -15.46 -2.93
C VAL A 325 3.87 -15.03 -2.73
N THR A 326 3.45 -14.00 -3.45
CA THR A 326 2.08 -13.50 -3.41
C THR A 326 1.32 -13.72 -4.71
N THR A 327 2.03 -13.90 -5.82
CA THR A 327 1.44 -14.22 -7.13
C THR A 327 2.20 -15.34 -7.82
N CYS A 328 1.45 -16.17 -8.57
CA CYS A 328 2.02 -17.27 -9.32
C CYS A 328 1.24 -17.55 -10.61
N HIS A 329 1.93 -17.49 -11.73
CA HIS A 329 1.42 -17.90 -13.04
C HIS A 329 2.54 -18.57 -13.85
N SER A 330 2.25 -19.09 -15.04
CA SER A 330 3.18 -19.91 -15.83
C SER A 330 4.56 -19.30 -16.12
N ARG A 331 4.74 -17.99 -15.93
CA ARG A 331 6.00 -17.28 -16.21
C ARG A 331 6.73 -16.79 -14.97
N SER A 332 6.05 -16.67 -13.85
CA SER A 332 6.60 -16.02 -12.66
C SER A 332 5.88 -16.46 -11.39
N ALA A 333 6.65 -16.60 -10.32
CA ALA A 333 6.17 -16.68 -8.96
C ALA A 333 7.00 -15.68 -8.13
N VAL A 334 6.37 -14.62 -7.63
CA VAL A 334 7.06 -13.51 -6.96
C VAL A 334 6.16 -12.84 -5.92
N THR A 335 6.75 -12.03 -5.05
CA THR A 335 6.01 -11.10 -4.19
C THR A 335 5.91 -9.74 -4.87
N VAL A 336 4.68 -9.24 -5.03
CA VAL A 336 4.35 -7.91 -5.55
C VAL A 336 3.24 -7.22 -4.77
N ASP A 337 2.54 -7.97 -3.90
CA ASP A 337 1.48 -7.49 -3.04
C ASP A 337 2.01 -7.23 -1.64
N TYR A 338 1.56 -6.16 -1.01
CA TYR A 338 2.04 -5.75 0.31
C TYR A 338 0.93 -5.18 1.17
N ILE A 339 1.12 -5.32 2.49
CA ILE A 339 0.49 -4.52 3.53
C ILE A 339 1.62 -3.81 4.27
N PHE A 340 1.72 -2.50 4.11
CA PHE A 340 2.59 -1.64 4.89
C PHE A 340 1.77 -0.96 5.99
N TYR A 341 2.39 -0.69 7.13
CA TYR A 341 1.73 -0.03 8.26
C TYR A 341 2.69 0.91 8.98
N SER A 342 2.13 1.89 9.70
CA SER A 342 2.91 2.85 10.47
C SER A 342 3.68 2.14 11.58
N ALA A 343 5.02 2.21 11.53
CA ALA A 343 5.91 1.66 12.55
C ALA A 343 7.19 2.47 12.61
N THR A 344 7.73 2.66 13.82
CA THR A 344 9.04 3.28 14.04
C THR A 344 10.12 2.25 14.31
N LYS A 345 11.38 2.60 13.98
CA LYS A 345 12.55 1.81 14.39
C LYS A 345 12.76 1.97 15.88
N ASP A 346 12.85 0.87 16.62
CA ASP A 346 13.28 0.92 18.01
C ASP A 346 14.75 1.38 18.10
N SER A 347 14.96 2.58 18.63
CA SER A 347 16.29 3.12 18.85
C SER A 347 17.09 2.32 19.91
N ARG A 348 16.42 1.47 20.70
CA ARG A 348 17.04 0.65 21.76
C ARG A 348 17.58 -0.69 21.28
N THR A 349 17.19 -1.13 20.09
CA THR A 349 17.63 -2.42 19.51
C THR A 349 18.73 -2.25 18.47
N LYS A 350 19.75 -1.43 18.76
CA LYS A 350 20.90 -1.22 17.83
C LYS A 350 21.72 -2.49 17.52
N GLU A 351 21.47 -3.60 18.21
CA GLU A 351 22.29 -4.82 18.10
C GLU A 351 21.58 -6.07 17.54
N SER A 352 20.26 -6.05 17.35
CA SER A 352 19.55 -7.16 16.71
C SER A 352 18.65 -6.64 15.59
N GLY A 353 19.03 -6.92 14.37
CA GLY A 353 18.54 -6.32 13.11
C GLY A 353 17.05 -6.43 12.75
N ALA A 354 16.12 -6.38 13.68
CA ALA A 354 14.71 -6.61 13.38
C ALA A 354 13.67 -5.88 14.25
N GLY A 355 14.04 -4.90 15.07
CA GLY A 355 13.07 -4.27 15.96
C GLY A 355 12.49 -2.97 15.40
N TYR A 356 11.21 -2.95 15.03
CA TYR A 356 10.43 -1.72 14.89
C TYR A 356 9.49 -1.62 16.08
N VAL A 357 9.57 -0.52 16.85
CA VAL A 357 8.63 -0.17 17.90
C VAL A 357 7.65 0.85 17.39
N PHE A 358 6.41 0.70 17.77
CA PHE A 358 5.27 1.44 17.30
C PHE A 358 5.18 2.79 18.01
N ASP A 359 5.36 3.84 17.21
CA ASP A 359 5.04 5.20 17.61
C ASP A 359 4.02 5.75 16.60
N GLY A 360 2.88 5.26 16.58
CA GLY A 360 1.86 5.61 15.59
C GLY A 360 0.58 4.84 15.85
N GLY A 361 0.54 4.14 16.98
CA GLY A 361 -0.64 3.50 17.48
C GLY A 361 -1.03 2.17 16.81
N LEU A 362 -0.18 1.52 15.98
CA LEU A 362 -0.46 0.19 15.43
C LEU A 362 0.58 -0.83 15.87
N THR A 363 0.11 -1.89 16.55
CA THR A 363 0.89 -3.09 16.85
C THR A 363 0.44 -4.24 15.95
N LEU A 364 1.37 -4.88 15.25
CA LEU A 364 1.09 -6.09 14.47
C LEU A 364 0.96 -7.29 15.42
N LEU A 365 -0.25 -7.88 15.48
CA LEU A 365 -0.54 -9.04 16.34
C LEU A 365 -0.34 -10.37 15.61
N GLY A 366 -0.49 -10.39 14.29
CA GLY A 366 -0.36 -11.61 13.53
C GLY A 366 -0.62 -11.42 12.05
N ARG A 367 -0.24 -12.43 11.25
CA ARG A 367 -0.44 -12.45 9.80
C ARG A 367 -0.83 -13.85 9.32
N LEU A 368 -1.50 -13.92 8.18
CA LEU A 368 -1.66 -15.17 7.44
C LEU A 368 -0.32 -15.56 6.81
N SER A 369 0.14 -16.78 7.05
CA SER A 369 1.38 -17.26 6.43
C SER A 369 1.21 -17.42 4.92
N LEU A 370 2.20 -16.95 4.18
CA LEU A 370 2.34 -17.22 2.74
C LEU A 370 2.99 -18.57 2.50
N VAL A 371 3.12 -18.95 1.24
CA VAL A 371 3.70 -20.20 0.79
C VAL A 371 4.87 -19.95 -0.16
N SER A 372 5.67 -20.97 -0.43
CA SER A 372 6.74 -20.89 -1.42
C SER A 372 6.24 -21.15 -2.84
N GLU A 373 7.05 -20.80 -3.83
CA GLU A 373 6.79 -21.17 -5.22
C GLU A 373 6.62 -22.70 -5.38
N GLN A 374 7.45 -23.47 -4.68
CA GLN A 374 7.39 -24.95 -4.75
C GLN A 374 6.05 -25.48 -4.23
N ASP A 375 5.54 -24.92 -3.12
CA ASP A 375 4.25 -25.32 -2.55
C ASP A 375 3.10 -25.04 -3.52
N LEU A 376 3.15 -23.86 -4.21
CA LEU A 376 2.15 -23.52 -5.20
C LEU A 376 2.18 -24.44 -6.41
N TRP A 377 3.34 -24.78 -6.92
CA TRP A 377 3.44 -25.71 -8.05
C TRP A 377 3.08 -27.16 -7.68
N ALA A 378 3.21 -27.54 -6.42
CA ALA A 378 2.72 -28.83 -5.94
C ALA A 378 1.19 -28.99 -6.09
N VAL A 379 0.45 -27.87 -6.13
CA VAL A 379 -1.00 -27.81 -6.36
C VAL A 379 -1.37 -27.22 -7.74
N ASN A 380 -0.44 -27.29 -8.70
CA ASN A 380 -0.60 -26.83 -10.08
C ASN A 380 -0.67 -25.31 -10.26
N GLY A 381 0.01 -24.55 -9.40
CA GLY A 381 0.07 -23.08 -9.51
C GLY A 381 -1.24 -22.39 -9.20
N LEU A 382 -1.39 -21.17 -9.71
CA LEU A 382 -2.58 -20.32 -9.56
C LEU A 382 -3.07 -19.83 -10.93
N PRO A 383 -4.39 -19.60 -11.09
CA PRO A 383 -5.49 -20.09 -10.25
C PRO A 383 -5.58 -21.61 -10.20
N ASN A 384 -6.15 -22.16 -9.14
CA ASN A 384 -6.42 -23.59 -9.02
C ASN A 384 -7.83 -23.86 -8.47
N LYS A 385 -8.14 -25.10 -8.11
CA LYS A 385 -9.50 -25.48 -7.67
C LYS A 385 -9.93 -24.80 -6.38
N THR A 386 -9.01 -24.40 -5.53
CA THR A 386 -9.28 -23.78 -4.23
C THR A 386 -9.01 -22.29 -4.21
N ASN A 387 -7.95 -21.84 -4.87
CA ASN A 387 -7.57 -20.43 -4.96
C ASN A 387 -7.88 -19.91 -6.36
N SER A 388 -8.85 -19.03 -6.46
CA SER A 388 -9.45 -18.60 -7.72
C SER A 388 -8.88 -17.30 -8.29
N SER A 389 -7.79 -16.80 -7.73
CA SER A 389 -6.93 -15.72 -8.26
C SER A 389 -5.52 -16.26 -8.53
N ASP A 390 -4.77 -15.58 -9.39
CA ASP A 390 -3.33 -15.79 -9.55
C ASP A 390 -2.50 -15.06 -8.47
N HIS A 391 -3.17 -14.38 -7.54
CA HIS A 391 -2.61 -13.84 -6.32
C HIS A 391 -3.17 -14.55 -5.09
N LEU A 392 -2.42 -14.51 -3.99
CA LEU A 392 -2.83 -14.97 -2.67
C LEU A 392 -3.33 -13.78 -1.85
N PRO A 393 -4.37 -13.98 -1.00
CA PRO A 393 -4.77 -12.94 -0.07
C PRO A 393 -3.70 -12.73 1.01
N LEU A 394 -3.36 -11.48 1.27
CA LEU A 394 -2.60 -11.08 2.44
C LEU A 394 -3.58 -10.73 3.56
N LEU A 395 -3.27 -11.15 4.80
CA LEU A 395 -4.09 -10.82 5.97
C LEU A 395 -3.18 -10.47 7.14
N ALA A 396 -3.47 -9.36 7.80
CA ALA A 396 -2.80 -8.91 9.00
C ALA A 396 -3.81 -8.55 10.09
N MET A 397 -3.44 -8.80 11.34
CA MET A 397 -4.20 -8.37 12.52
C MET A 397 -3.40 -7.31 13.26
N PHE A 398 -4.03 -6.19 13.51
CA PHE A 398 -3.45 -5.04 14.19
C PHE A 398 -4.20 -4.72 15.48
N ARG A 399 -3.48 -4.15 16.42
CA ARG A 399 -4.03 -3.44 17.58
C ARG A 399 -3.78 -1.96 17.42
N LEU A 400 -4.83 -1.16 17.57
CA LEU A 400 -4.70 0.29 17.76
C LEU A 400 -4.43 0.55 19.23
N GLU A 401 -3.30 1.19 19.50
CA GLU A 401 -2.92 1.65 20.85
C GLU A 401 -3.10 3.17 20.91
N GLU A 402 -3.57 3.68 22.05
CA GLU A 402 -3.70 5.11 22.35
C GLU A 402 -2.49 5.66 23.10
#